data_f2f742d4dac749da78cee295b58d10dd
#
_entry.id   f2f742d4dac749da78cee295b58d10dd
#
_cell.length_a   1.000
_cell.length_b   1.000
_cell.length_c   1.000
_cell.angle_alpha   90.00
_cell.angle_beta   90.00
_cell.angle_gamma   90.00
#
_symmetry.space_group_name_H-M   'P 1'
#
loop_
_entity.id
_entity.type
_entity.pdbx_description
1 polymer ?
#
loop_
_entity_poly.entity_id
_entity_poly.type
_entity_poly.pdbx_seq_one_letter_code
_entity_poly.pdbx_strand_id
1 'polypeptide(L)'
;MANWNPWHGCRKYSEGCQHCYVYRIDSAHGKDASQIFLNKDFDLPMRRRRDKSYLIPPGSRVYTCFSSDFLLEETDPWRDRAWEMIRWRSDLQFLFITKRILRLQSCLPPDWGEGYENVHICCTVENQRQADIRLPVYCKAPIRHKSIICSPLLGPIDLRPYLSDSMEEVVVGGESGEEARVCDYSWVLDLRQQCVEAGVPFHFMQTGARLLKDGKCYRIPRKHQHSQARAAGIDFCPGGEKSLPWQRESWEREE
;
A
#
# COMPACT_ATOMS: atom_id res chain seq x y z
N MET A 1 -10.78 -12.24 0.29
CA MET A 1 -9.97 -11.17 -0.32
C MET A 1 -10.01 -11.26 -1.82
N ALA A 2 -9.93 -10.13 -2.51
CA ALA A 2 -9.86 -10.05 -3.96
C ALA A 2 -8.82 -9.02 -4.39
N ASN A 3 -8.22 -9.24 -5.55
CA ASN A 3 -7.39 -8.24 -6.23
C ASN A 3 -8.17 -7.66 -7.39
N TRP A 4 -8.22 -6.33 -7.47
CA TRP A 4 -8.83 -5.61 -8.56
C TRP A 4 -7.86 -4.58 -9.13
N ASN A 5 -7.37 -4.87 -10.31
CA ASN A 5 -6.53 -3.96 -11.07
C ASN A 5 -7.35 -3.45 -12.27
N PRO A 6 -8.08 -2.34 -12.15
CA PRO A 6 -8.91 -1.81 -13.24
C PRO A 6 -8.08 -1.47 -14.48
N TRP A 7 -6.83 -1.11 -14.29
CA TRP A 7 -5.82 -0.89 -15.31
C TRP A 7 -4.49 -1.50 -14.89
N HIS A 8 -3.59 -1.64 -15.84
CA HIS A 8 -2.24 -2.14 -15.65
C HIS A 8 -1.21 -1.14 -16.17
N GLY A 9 0.01 -1.24 -15.66
CA GLY A 9 1.11 -0.37 -16.02
C GLY A 9 1.16 0.89 -15.15
N CYS A 10 2.37 1.45 -15.01
CA CYS A 10 2.63 2.58 -14.16
C CYS A 10 3.81 3.41 -14.66
N ARG A 11 3.91 4.66 -14.22
CA ARG A 11 5.11 5.49 -14.38
C ARG A 11 5.90 5.49 -13.08
N LYS A 12 7.21 5.31 -13.16
CA LYS A 12 8.08 5.51 -12.01
C LYS A 12 7.97 6.95 -11.54
N TYR A 13 7.82 7.15 -10.24
CA TYR A 13 7.50 8.47 -9.66
C TYR A 13 8.59 8.97 -8.70
N SER A 14 9.17 8.10 -7.89
CA SER A 14 10.18 8.41 -6.91
C SER A 14 11.20 7.29 -6.77
N GLU A 15 12.15 7.45 -5.88
CA GLU A 15 13.22 6.48 -5.63
C GLU A 15 12.67 5.09 -5.29
N GLY A 16 11.52 5.01 -4.59
CA GLY A 16 10.84 3.76 -4.26
C GLY A 16 10.30 3.00 -5.47
N CYS A 17 10.26 3.62 -6.65
CA CYS A 17 9.84 2.97 -7.88
C CYS A 17 11.01 2.38 -8.69
N GLN A 18 12.26 2.58 -8.28
CA GLN A 18 13.44 2.20 -9.07
C GLN A 18 13.44 0.70 -9.38
N HIS A 19 13.24 -0.15 -8.37
CA HIS A 19 13.22 -1.61 -8.48
C HIS A 19 11.82 -2.18 -8.23
N CYS A 20 10.78 -1.48 -8.72
CA CYS A 20 9.39 -1.86 -8.55
C CYS A 20 9.15 -3.30 -9.07
N TYR A 21 8.47 -4.10 -8.23
CA TYR A 21 8.17 -5.50 -8.55
C TYR A 21 7.29 -5.66 -9.80
N VAL A 22 6.41 -4.70 -10.10
CA VAL A 22 5.56 -4.73 -11.31
C VAL A 22 6.44 -4.73 -12.56
N TYR A 23 7.42 -3.84 -12.63
CA TYR A 23 8.37 -3.79 -13.76
C TYR A 23 9.18 -5.07 -13.88
N ARG A 24 9.61 -5.65 -12.75
CA ARG A 24 10.38 -6.90 -12.74
C ARG A 24 9.54 -8.09 -13.21
N ILE A 25 8.28 -8.20 -12.74
CA ILE A 25 7.37 -9.28 -13.15
C ILE A 25 7.05 -9.14 -14.64
N ASP A 26 6.69 -7.96 -15.10
CA ASP A 26 6.35 -7.73 -16.51
C ASP A 26 7.53 -8.03 -17.45
N SER A 27 8.72 -7.55 -17.10
CA SER A 27 9.94 -7.84 -17.87
C SER A 27 10.22 -9.34 -17.94
N ALA A 28 10.05 -10.09 -16.85
CA ALA A 28 10.22 -11.55 -16.84
C ALA A 28 9.22 -12.28 -17.76
N HIS A 29 8.08 -11.64 -18.09
CA HIS A 29 7.07 -12.15 -19.02
C HIS A 29 7.08 -11.47 -20.39
N GLY A 30 8.15 -10.74 -20.73
CA GLY A 30 8.28 -10.03 -22.00
C GLY A 30 7.29 -8.87 -22.18
N LYS A 31 6.77 -8.32 -21.07
CA LYS A 31 5.86 -7.18 -21.05
C LYS A 31 6.58 -5.90 -20.61
N ASP A 32 6.03 -4.76 -21.01
CA ASP A 32 6.50 -3.45 -20.61
C ASP A 32 5.51 -2.80 -19.63
N ALA A 33 5.88 -2.74 -18.37
CA ALA A 33 5.08 -2.12 -17.30
C ALA A 33 4.86 -0.61 -17.50
N SER A 34 5.57 0.04 -18.41
CA SER A 34 5.32 1.44 -18.76
C SER A 34 4.14 1.61 -19.72
N GLN A 35 3.66 0.54 -20.35
CA GLN A 35 2.44 0.57 -21.15
C GLN A 35 1.21 0.52 -20.26
N ILE A 36 0.44 1.62 -20.29
CA ILE A 36 -0.75 1.77 -19.44
C ILE A 36 -1.97 1.44 -20.27
N PHE A 37 -2.78 0.51 -19.78
CA PHE A 37 -3.99 0.06 -20.50
C PHE A 37 -5.09 -0.38 -19.53
N LEU A 38 -6.32 -0.29 -20.00
CA LEU A 38 -7.49 -0.78 -19.28
C LEU A 38 -7.48 -2.30 -19.22
N ASN A 39 -7.62 -2.88 -18.04
CA ASN A 39 -7.68 -4.33 -17.90
C ASN A 39 -9.02 -4.91 -18.36
N LYS A 40 -8.98 -6.13 -18.88
CA LYS A 40 -10.20 -6.89 -19.23
C LYS A 40 -11.14 -7.11 -18.04
N ASP A 41 -10.59 -7.08 -16.82
CA ASP A 41 -11.31 -7.25 -15.57
C ASP A 41 -11.64 -5.90 -14.88
N PHE A 42 -11.74 -4.83 -15.70
CA PHE A 42 -12.07 -3.49 -15.21
C PHE A 42 -13.37 -3.47 -14.40
N ASP A 43 -14.38 -4.20 -14.85
CA ASP A 43 -15.71 -4.29 -14.24
C ASP A 43 -15.85 -5.41 -13.18
N LEU A 44 -14.75 -6.01 -12.74
CA LEU A 44 -14.75 -7.16 -11.81
C LEU A 44 -15.61 -6.95 -10.56
N PRO A 45 -15.65 -5.78 -9.90
CA PRO A 45 -16.52 -5.55 -8.73
C PRO A 45 -18.00 -5.72 -9.05
N MET A 46 -18.40 -5.49 -10.30
CA MET A 46 -19.80 -5.52 -10.76
C MET A 46 -20.20 -6.89 -11.34
N ARG A 47 -19.24 -7.77 -11.61
CA ARG A 47 -19.52 -9.07 -12.24
C ARG A 47 -20.30 -9.99 -11.32
N ARG A 48 -21.23 -10.72 -11.95
CA ARG A 48 -22.09 -11.68 -11.25
C ARG A 48 -21.89 -13.11 -11.78
N ARG A 49 -22.14 -14.06 -10.90
CA ARG A 49 -22.24 -15.49 -11.24
C ARG A 49 -23.58 -15.79 -11.91
N ARG A 50 -23.76 -17.04 -12.33
CA ARG A 50 -25.04 -17.51 -12.92
C ARG A 50 -26.23 -17.42 -11.96
N ASP A 51 -25.98 -17.59 -10.65
CA ASP A 51 -26.95 -17.43 -9.58
C ASP A 51 -27.24 -15.98 -9.19
N LYS A 52 -26.73 -15.02 -9.98
CA LYS A 52 -26.85 -13.55 -9.79
C LYS A 52 -26.07 -13.01 -8.59
N SER A 53 -25.39 -13.81 -7.80
CA SER A 53 -24.48 -13.34 -6.75
C SER A 53 -23.26 -12.64 -7.37
N TYR A 54 -22.67 -11.69 -6.66
CA TYR A 54 -21.43 -11.04 -7.12
C TYR A 54 -20.25 -12.01 -7.08
N LEU A 55 -19.31 -11.85 -8.02
CA LEU A 55 -18.05 -12.63 -8.01
C LEU A 55 -17.24 -12.33 -6.77
N ILE A 56 -17.16 -11.05 -6.37
CA ILE A 56 -16.56 -10.63 -5.11
C ILE A 56 -17.68 -10.58 -4.06
N PRO A 57 -17.68 -11.48 -3.05
CA PRO A 57 -18.72 -11.52 -2.05
C PRO A 57 -18.76 -10.24 -1.19
N PRO A 58 -19.94 -9.83 -0.66
CA PRO A 58 -20.04 -8.78 0.34
C PRO A 58 -19.09 -8.99 1.53
N GLY A 59 -18.62 -7.89 2.12
CA GLY A 59 -17.67 -7.91 3.24
C GLY A 59 -16.23 -8.20 2.82
N SER A 60 -15.97 -8.45 1.52
CA SER A 60 -14.61 -8.72 1.06
C SER A 60 -13.75 -7.47 1.03
N ARG A 61 -12.46 -7.63 1.39
CA ARG A 61 -11.43 -6.65 1.10
C ARG A 61 -10.95 -6.79 -0.35
N VAL A 62 -10.78 -5.65 -1.00
CA VAL A 62 -10.36 -5.55 -2.39
C VAL A 62 -9.08 -4.73 -2.48
N TYR A 63 -7.96 -5.39 -2.80
CA TYR A 63 -6.69 -4.72 -3.09
C TYR A 63 -6.77 -4.13 -4.49
N THR A 64 -6.69 -2.81 -4.56
CA THR A 64 -6.98 -2.05 -5.77
C THR A 64 -5.73 -1.43 -6.35
N CYS A 65 -5.49 -1.61 -7.65
CA CYS A 65 -4.35 -1.03 -8.39
C CYS A 65 -2.96 -1.47 -7.91
N PHE A 66 -2.79 -2.71 -7.47
CA PHE A 66 -1.47 -3.22 -7.06
C PHE A 66 -0.50 -3.42 -8.24
N SER A 67 -0.99 -3.45 -9.47
CA SER A 67 -0.16 -3.44 -10.69
C SER A 67 -0.04 -2.05 -11.34
N SER A 68 -0.49 -0.99 -10.64
CA SER A 68 -0.48 0.39 -11.09
C SER A 68 -0.52 1.36 -9.89
N ASP A 69 -0.99 2.59 -10.11
CA ASP A 69 -1.34 3.57 -9.08
C ASP A 69 -2.72 4.15 -9.42
N PHE A 70 -3.64 4.20 -8.44
CA PHE A 70 -5.01 4.66 -8.67
C PHE A 70 -5.07 6.15 -9.05
N LEU A 71 -4.07 6.92 -8.66
CA LEU A 71 -3.97 8.35 -8.95
C LEU A 71 -3.05 8.66 -10.15
N LEU A 72 -2.74 7.65 -10.98
CA LEU A 72 -1.93 7.83 -12.17
C LEU A 72 -2.65 8.71 -13.19
N GLU A 73 -1.96 9.64 -13.83
CA GLU A 73 -2.53 10.67 -14.70
C GLU A 73 -3.16 10.08 -15.96
N GLU A 74 -2.49 9.14 -16.61
CA GLU A 74 -2.97 8.49 -17.83
C GLU A 74 -4.26 7.69 -17.62
N THR A 75 -4.67 7.46 -16.37
CA THR A 75 -5.89 6.72 -16.02
C THR A 75 -7.09 7.61 -15.70
N ASP A 76 -6.92 8.94 -15.79
CA ASP A 76 -8.01 9.90 -15.56
C ASP A 76 -9.28 9.59 -16.37
N PRO A 77 -9.21 9.21 -17.66
CA PRO A 77 -10.40 8.90 -18.45
C PRO A 77 -11.23 7.70 -17.94
N TRP A 78 -10.64 6.86 -17.09
CA TRP A 78 -11.30 5.64 -16.58
C TRP A 78 -11.69 5.74 -15.11
N ARG A 79 -11.13 6.71 -14.38
CA ARG A 79 -11.23 6.78 -12.92
C ARG A 79 -12.66 7.03 -12.43
N ASP A 80 -13.43 7.86 -13.12
CA ASP A 80 -14.82 8.16 -12.72
C ASP A 80 -15.66 6.88 -12.70
N ARG A 81 -15.53 6.02 -13.72
CA ARG A 81 -16.21 4.73 -13.74
C ARG A 81 -15.72 3.79 -12.64
N ALA A 82 -14.44 3.84 -12.25
CA ALA A 82 -13.95 3.07 -11.13
C ALA A 82 -14.56 3.58 -9.81
N TRP A 83 -14.67 4.89 -9.62
CA TRP A 83 -15.35 5.48 -8.46
C TRP A 83 -16.85 5.11 -8.40
N GLU A 84 -17.54 5.09 -9.52
CA GLU A 84 -18.94 4.62 -9.58
C GLU A 84 -19.08 3.18 -9.07
N MET A 85 -18.17 2.28 -9.47
CA MET A 85 -18.20 0.90 -9.00
C MET A 85 -17.87 0.78 -7.51
N ILE A 86 -16.90 1.55 -7.01
CA ILE A 86 -16.55 1.62 -5.58
C ILE A 86 -17.75 2.08 -4.75
N ARG A 87 -18.42 3.13 -5.18
CA ARG A 87 -19.63 3.68 -4.54
C ARG A 87 -20.78 2.68 -4.56
N TRP A 88 -21.02 2.05 -5.72
CA TRP A 88 -22.07 1.04 -5.84
C TRP A 88 -21.85 -0.17 -4.95
N ARG A 89 -20.58 -0.59 -4.80
CA ARG A 89 -20.17 -1.71 -3.97
C ARG A 89 -19.72 -1.26 -2.59
N SER A 90 -20.55 -0.47 -1.91
CA SER A 90 -20.32 -0.03 -0.51
C SER A 90 -20.24 -1.19 0.50
N ASP A 91 -20.63 -2.39 0.07
CA ASP A 91 -20.50 -3.65 0.79
C ASP A 91 -19.08 -4.25 0.76
N LEU A 92 -18.16 -3.68 -0.02
CA LEU A 92 -16.75 -4.07 -0.13
C LEU A 92 -15.85 -3.04 0.56
N GLN A 93 -14.65 -3.46 0.93
CA GLN A 93 -13.62 -2.57 1.47
C GLN A 93 -12.50 -2.43 0.44
N PHE A 94 -12.37 -1.26 -0.19
CA PHE A 94 -11.35 -1.00 -1.20
C PHE A 94 -10.12 -0.37 -0.56
N LEU A 95 -8.95 -1.00 -0.76
CA LEU A 95 -7.68 -0.48 -0.30
C LEU A 95 -6.76 -0.22 -1.49
N PHE A 96 -6.20 0.98 -1.59
CA PHE A 96 -5.17 1.27 -2.56
C PHE A 96 -4.01 2.06 -1.96
N ILE A 97 -2.83 1.78 -2.49
CA ILE A 97 -1.57 2.36 -2.07
C ILE A 97 -1.11 3.31 -3.16
N THR A 98 -0.77 4.53 -2.79
CA THR A 98 -0.31 5.53 -3.76
C THR A 98 0.96 6.24 -3.31
N LYS A 99 1.78 6.58 -4.31
CA LYS A 99 2.88 7.54 -4.18
C LYS A 99 2.50 8.93 -4.71
N ARG A 100 1.31 9.05 -5.34
CA ARG A 100 0.84 10.25 -6.05
C ARG A 100 -0.19 11.04 -5.24
N ILE A 101 -0.07 11.04 -3.94
CA ILE A 101 -1.07 11.67 -3.05
C ILE A 101 -1.32 13.16 -3.36
N LEU A 102 -0.33 13.85 -3.94
CA LEU A 102 -0.46 15.25 -4.36
C LEU A 102 -1.53 15.46 -5.44
N ARG A 103 -1.90 14.41 -6.18
CA ARG A 103 -2.98 14.44 -7.17
C ARG A 103 -4.36 14.11 -6.59
N LEU A 104 -4.42 13.70 -5.32
CA LEU A 104 -5.66 13.19 -4.75
C LEU A 104 -6.85 14.11 -5.03
N GLN A 105 -6.71 15.40 -4.70
CA GLN A 105 -7.81 16.37 -4.82
C GLN A 105 -8.41 16.43 -6.24
N SER A 106 -7.59 16.34 -7.28
CA SER A 106 -8.03 16.32 -8.67
C SER A 106 -8.59 14.98 -9.15
N CYS A 107 -8.44 13.93 -8.34
CA CYS A 107 -8.85 12.56 -8.66
C CYS A 107 -10.10 12.11 -7.88
N LEU A 108 -10.59 12.92 -6.94
CA LEU A 108 -11.75 12.58 -6.13
C LEU A 108 -13.04 12.80 -6.91
N PRO A 109 -14.08 11.96 -6.71
CA PRO A 109 -15.39 12.18 -7.31
C PRO A 109 -16.10 13.36 -6.64
N PRO A 110 -17.06 14.02 -7.33
CA PRO A 110 -17.73 15.22 -6.80
C PRO A 110 -18.48 15.01 -5.47
N ASP A 111 -18.93 13.79 -5.21
CA ASP A 111 -19.66 13.38 -4.02
C ASP A 111 -18.80 12.77 -2.91
N TRP A 112 -17.47 12.96 -2.99
CA TRP A 112 -16.51 12.38 -2.03
C TRP A 112 -16.75 12.82 -0.58
N GLY A 113 -17.09 14.09 -0.35
CA GLY A 113 -17.26 14.65 0.99
C GLY A 113 -16.02 14.49 1.88
N GLU A 114 -16.22 13.95 3.08
CA GLU A 114 -15.15 13.65 4.03
C GLU A 114 -14.50 12.26 3.78
N GLY A 115 -14.86 11.63 2.68
CA GLY A 115 -14.35 10.30 2.31
C GLY A 115 -15.38 9.19 2.42
N TYR A 116 -15.28 8.22 1.52
CA TYR A 116 -16.12 7.03 1.55
C TYR A 116 -15.72 6.08 2.67
N GLU A 117 -16.72 5.55 3.40
CA GLU A 117 -16.53 4.60 4.52
C GLU A 117 -15.88 3.27 4.08
N ASN A 118 -15.98 2.94 2.81
CA ASN A 118 -15.48 1.69 2.27
C ASN A 118 -14.16 1.86 1.48
N VAL A 119 -13.48 3.00 1.66
CA VAL A 119 -12.22 3.29 0.95
C VAL A 119 -11.10 3.59 1.93
N HIS A 120 -10.05 2.81 1.85
CA HIS A 120 -8.80 2.99 2.58
C HIS A 120 -7.71 3.44 1.60
N ILE A 121 -7.17 4.63 1.80
CA ILE A 121 -6.08 5.16 0.99
C ILE A 121 -4.80 5.13 1.81
N CYS A 122 -3.78 4.42 1.32
CA CYS A 122 -2.48 4.32 1.95
C CYS A 122 -1.47 5.20 1.20
N CYS A 123 -0.78 6.08 1.93
CA CYS A 123 0.27 6.92 1.36
C CYS A 123 1.64 6.26 1.54
N THR A 124 2.37 6.02 0.44
CA THR A 124 3.74 5.50 0.53
C THR A 124 4.73 6.63 0.74
N VAL A 125 5.66 6.42 1.68
CA VAL A 125 6.85 7.25 1.89
C VAL A 125 8.06 6.36 2.10
N GLU A 126 9.06 6.46 1.25
CA GLU A 126 10.22 5.60 1.24
C GLU A 126 11.45 6.17 1.95
N ASN A 127 11.47 7.48 2.19
CA ASN A 127 12.53 8.23 2.89
C ASN A 127 11.96 9.55 3.43
N GLN A 128 12.77 10.30 4.20
CA GLN A 128 12.35 11.57 4.81
C GLN A 128 11.86 12.58 3.76
N ARG A 129 12.59 12.73 2.65
CA ARG A 129 12.21 13.65 1.58
C ARG A 129 10.78 13.40 1.08
N GLN A 130 10.40 12.14 0.88
CA GLN A 130 9.06 11.82 0.41
C GLN A 130 8.01 11.96 1.52
N ALA A 131 8.39 11.75 2.77
CA ALA A 131 7.52 12.04 3.92
C ALA A 131 7.20 13.54 3.98
N ASP A 132 8.21 14.41 3.91
CA ASP A 132 8.06 15.87 3.97
C ASP A 132 7.22 16.43 2.81
N ILE A 133 7.28 15.82 1.64
CA ILE A 133 6.50 16.22 0.46
C ILE A 133 5.04 15.74 0.55
N ARG A 134 4.83 14.48 0.92
CA ARG A 134 3.52 13.81 0.78
C ARG A 134 2.64 13.91 2.02
N LEU A 135 3.22 13.73 3.21
CA LEU A 135 2.43 13.63 4.43
C LEU A 135 1.71 14.92 4.84
N PRO A 136 2.26 16.14 4.65
CA PRO A 136 1.52 17.38 4.94
C PRO A 136 0.21 17.50 4.15
N VAL A 137 0.18 17.00 2.91
CA VAL A 137 -1.04 16.97 2.07
C VAL A 137 -1.95 15.82 2.51
N TYR A 138 -1.36 14.64 2.72
CA TYR A 138 -2.11 13.43 3.07
C TYR A 138 -2.84 13.54 4.40
N CYS A 139 -2.19 14.07 5.43
CA CYS A 139 -2.81 14.22 6.75
C CYS A 139 -4.04 15.15 6.72
N LYS A 140 -4.01 16.19 5.88
CA LYS A 140 -5.10 17.17 5.72
C LYS A 140 -6.18 16.72 4.73
N ALA A 141 -5.92 15.69 3.94
CA ALA A 141 -6.86 15.23 2.94
C ALA A 141 -8.13 14.63 3.58
N PRO A 142 -9.31 14.83 2.98
CA PRO A 142 -10.57 14.27 3.46
C PRO A 142 -10.63 12.76 3.16
N ILE A 143 -9.91 11.97 3.93
CA ILE A 143 -9.82 10.51 3.84
C ILE A 143 -10.19 9.95 5.20
N ARG A 144 -11.15 9.04 5.26
CA ARG A 144 -11.59 8.43 6.51
C ARG A 144 -10.60 7.40 7.05
N HIS A 145 -10.13 6.53 6.17
CA HIS A 145 -9.22 5.44 6.54
C HIS A 145 -7.83 5.71 5.96
N LYS A 146 -6.87 5.95 6.85
CA LYS A 146 -5.51 6.38 6.51
C LYS A 146 -4.46 5.44 7.09
N SER A 147 -3.49 5.03 6.25
CA SER A 147 -2.27 4.35 6.71
C SER A 147 -1.04 4.87 5.98
N ILE A 148 0.10 4.88 6.65
CA ILE A 148 1.39 5.21 6.05
C ILE A 148 2.12 3.91 5.70
N ILE A 149 2.64 3.83 4.47
CA ILE A 149 3.41 2.68 3.98
C ILE A 149 4.86 3.09 3.75
N CYS A 150 5.77 2.66 4.62
CA CYS A 150 7.21 2.83 4.44
C CYS A 150 7.80 1.59 3.76
N SER A 151 7.39 1.35 2.51
CA SER A 151 7.85 0.18 1.74
C SER A 151 7.99 0.53 0.24
N PRO A 152 9.23 0.45 -0.31
CA PRO A 152 10.46 0.08 0.39
C PRO A 152 10.95 1.19 1.34
N LEU A 153 11.42 0.83 2.53
CA LEU A 153 12.11 1.74 3.43
C LEU A 153 13.55 1.91 2.95
N LEU A 154 13.96 3.14 2.59
CA LEU A 154 15.23 3.46 1.95
C LEU A 154 16.13 4.39 2.76
N GLY A 155 15.71 4.78 3.93
CA GLY A 155 16.44 5.64 4.86
C GLY A 155 15.66 5.86 6.14
N PRO A 156 16.27 6.51 7.14
CA PRO A 156 15.56 6.89 8.36
C PRO A 156 14.45 7.90 8.04
N ILE A 157 13.34 7.83 8.77
CA ILE A 157 12.18 8.72 8.61
C ILE A 157 11.70 9.16 10.00
N ASP A 158 11.54 10.44 10.21
CA ASP A 158 10.81 10.99 11.34
C ASP A 158 9.34 11.20 10.95
N LEU A 159 8.46 10.33 11.46
CA LEU A 159 7.01 10.40 11.26
C LEU A 159 6.29 11.14 12.39
N ARG A 160 6.94 11.48 13.50
CA ARG A 160 6.30 12.09 14.69
C ARG A 160 5.38 13.27 14.35
N PRO A 161 5.75 14.20 13.42
CA PRO A 161 4.86 15.31 13.06
C PRO A 161 3.57 14.89 12.34
N TYR A 162 3.47 13.64 11.87
CA TYR A 162 2.39 13.14 11.03
C TYR A 162 1.55 12.03 11.68
N LEU A 163 2.01 11.52 12.84
CA LEU A 163 1.27 10.51 13.59
C LEU A 163 0.19 11.18 14.45
N SER A 164 -1.04 10.70 14.32
CA SER A 164 -2.21 11.18 15.07
C SER A 164 -3.25 10.08 15.19
N ASP A 165 -4.28 10.29 16.00
CA ASP A 165 -5.39 9.36 16.21
C ASP A 165 -6.15 9.02 14.89
N SER A 166 -6.01 9.85 13.86
CA SER A 166 -6.59 9.58 12.54
C SER A 166 -5.77 8.62 11.69
N MET A 167 -4.57 8.23 12.15
CA MET A 167 -3.69 7.29 11.46
C MET A 167 -3.94 5.88 11.99
N GLU A 168 -4.47 5.01 11.13
CA GLU A 168 -4.84 3.66 11.54
C GLU A 168 -3.65 2.72 11.67
N GLU A 169 -2.59 2.95 10.89
CA GLU A 169 -1.42 2.06 10.89
C GLU A 169 -0.22 2.67 10.16
N VAL A 170 0.96 2.25 10.59
CA VAL A 170 2.22 2.40 9.84
C VAL A 170 2.74 1.02 9.47
N VAL A 171 2.86 0.76 8.17
CA VAL A 171 3.40 -0.50 7.63
C VAL A 171 4.81 -0.27 7.09
N VAL A 172 5.75 -1.11 7.51
CA VAL A 172 7.16 -0.96 7.15
C VAL A 172 7.67 -2.22 6.43
N GLY A 173 8.45 -2.03 5.37
CA GLY A 173 9.07 -3.14 4.67
C GLY A 173 10.29 -2.74 3.85
N GLY A 174 11.26 -3.65 3.76
CA GLY A 174 12.42 -3.50 2.88
C GLY A 174 12.06 -3.80 1.42
N GLU A 175 12.98 -3.48 0.52
CA GLU A 175 12.82 -3.72 -0.92
C GLU A 175 13.03 -5.20 -1.27
N SER A 176 12.17 -5.74 -2.14
CA SER A 176 12.29 -7.12 -2.62
C SER A 176 13.00 -7.18 -3.98
N GLY A 177 13.65 -8.33 -4.28
CA GLY A 177 14.32 -8.58 -5.56
C GLY A 177 15.83 -8.58 -5.47
N GLU A 178 16.48 -8.97 -6.55
CA GLU A 178 17.94 -9.16 -6.58
C GLU A 178 18.72 -7.84 -6.44
N GLU A 179 18.19 -6.78 -7.03
CA GLU A 179 18.75 -5.43 -6.97
C GLU A 179 18.28 -4.61 -5.76
N ALA A 180 17.62 -5.26 -4.78
CA ALA A 180 17.10 -4.59 -3.61
C ALA A 180 18.19 -3.80 -2.87
N ARG A 181 17.86 -2.57 -2.49
CA ARG A 181 18.69 -1.75 -1.61
C ARG A 181 18.61 -2.24 -0.19
N VAL A 182 19.61 -1.93 0.58
CA VAL A 182 19.70 -2.36 1.98
C VAL A 182 18.65 -1.62 2.81
N CYS A 183 17.85 -2.37 3.58
CA CYS A 183 17.03 -1.84 4.64
C CYS A 183 17.79 -2.01 5.97
N ASP A 184 18.04 -0.92 6.69
CA ASP A 184 18.65 -0.98 8.01
C ASP A 184 17.57 -1.27 9.05
N TYR A 185 17.78 -2.31 9.85
CA TYR A 185 16.84 -2.70 10.89
C TYR A 185 16.70 -1.66 11.99
N SER A 186 17.72 -0.82 12.21
CA SER A 186 17.65 0.31 13.15
C SER A 186 16.58 1.33 12.73
N TRP A 187 16.40 1.57 11.43
CA TRP A 187 15.33 2.45 10.92
C TRP A 187 13.94 1.87 11.19
N VAL A 188 13.81 0.54 11.08
CA VAL A 188 12.56 -0.17 11.38
C VAL A 188 12.20 -0.04 12.85
N LEU A 189 13.19 -0.22 13.75
CA LEU A 189 13.01 -0.09 15.19
C LEU A 189 12.70 1.35 15.61
N ASP A 190 13.33 2.34 14.99
CA ASP A 190 13.04 3.75 15.26
C ASP A 190 11.60 4.11 14.85
N LEU A 191 11.14 3.71 13.66
CA LEU A 191 9.75 3.90 13.24
C LEU A 191 8.77 3.22 14.19
N ARG A 192 9.09 2.01 14.65
CA ARG A 192 8.28 1.33 15.66
C ARG A 192 8.20 2.15 16.95
N GLN A 193 9.31 2.69 17.43
CA GLN A 193 9.34 3.49 18.65
C GLN A 193 8.48 4.75 18.53
N GLN A 194 8.56 5.43 17.39
CA GLN A 194 7.72 6.60 17.09
C GLN A 194 6.22 6.25 17.12
N CYS A 195 5.85 5.09 16.56
CA CYS A 195 4.47 4.60 16.57
C CYS A 195 4.00 4.24 18.00
N VAL A 196 4.86 3.62 18.82
CA VAL A 196 4.57 3.30 20.22
C VAL A 196 4.32 4.58 21.02
N GLU A 197 5.17 5.60 20.86
CA GLU A 197 5.03 6.90 21.52
C GLU A 197 3.76 7.63 21.15
N ALA A 198 3.34 7.50 19.87
CA ALA A 198 2.12 8.12 19.36
C ALA A 198 0.84 7.28 19.55
N GLY A 199 0.96 6.05 20.07
CA GLY A 199 -0.18 5.12 20.18
C GLY A 199 -0.76 4.67 18.84
N VAL A 200 0.03 4.71 17.75
CA VAL A 200 -0.38 4.29 16.42
C VAL A 200 0.08 2.85 16.15
N PRO A 201 -0.78 1.97 15.62
CA PRO A 201 -0.39 0.61 15.26
C PRO A 201 0.79 0.57 14.29
N PHE A 202 1.69 -0.40 14.50
CA PHE A 202 2.88 -0.61 13.67
C PHE A 202 2.97 -2.06 13.20
N HIS A 203 3.22 -2.24 11.90
CA HIS A 203 3.39 -3.55 11.30
C HIS A 203 4.71 -3.66 10.51
N PHE A 204 5.57 -4.61 10.88
CA PHE A 204 6.75 -4.95 10.10
C PHE A 204 6.41 -6.04 9.08
N MET A 205 6.00 -5.62 7.88
CA MET A 205 5.46 -6.49 6.83
C MET A 205 6.51 -7.46 6.27
N GLN A 206 7.70 -6.96 5.90
CA GLN A 206 8.77 -7.76 5.30
C GLN A 206 10.15 -7.17 5.53
N THR A 207 11.17 -8.04 5.61
CA THR A 207 12.57 -7.61 5.78
C THR A 207 13.18 -6.99 4.53
N GLY A 208 12.59 -7.26 3.35
CA GLY A 208 13.27 -7.06 2.09
C GLY A 208 14.35 -8.11 1.81
N ALA A 209 14.95 -8.03 0.62
CA ALA A 209 15.99 -9.00 0.21
C ALA A 209 17.36 -8.74 0.84
N ARG A 210 17.60 -7.53 1.34
CA ARG A 210 18.85 -7.13 2.00
C ARG A 210 18.54 -6.38 3.29
N LEU A 211 18.85 -7.00 4.43
CA LEU A 211 18.65 -6.42 5.77
C LEU A 211 19.98 -6.22 6.46
N LEU A 212 20.28 -5.00 6.87
CA LEU A 212 21.41 -4.70 7.75
C LEU A 212 20.94 -4.77 9.20
N LYS A 213 21.54 -5.64 9.99
CA LYS A 213 21.29 -5.78 11.43
C LYS A 213 22.59 -6.07 12.15
N ASP A 214 22.87 -5.34 13.23
CA ASP A 214 24.05 -5.49 14.07
C ASP A 214 25.36 -5.47 13.26
N GLY A 215 25.47 -4.54 12.30
CA GLY A 215 26.63 -4.39 11.42
C GLY A 215 26.77 -5.46 10.33
N LYS A 216 25.85 -6.44 10.26
CA LYS A 216 25.87 -7.52 9.28
C LYS A 216 24.73 -7.38 8.27
N CYS A 217 25.07 -7.45 6.97
CA CYS A 217 24.07 -7.45 5.91
C CYS A 217 23.65 -8.90 5.56
N TYR A 218 22.37 -9.19 5.78
CA TYR A 218 21.75 -10.47 5.47
C TYR A 218 21.09 -10.42 4.09
N ARG A 219 21.28 -11.46 3.29
CA ARG A 219 20.51 -11.70 2.07
C ARG A 219 19.39 -12.67 2.40
N ILE A 220 18.15 -12.24 2.26
CA ILE A 220 16.95 -12.99 2.65
C ILE A 220 16.17 -13.35 1.41
N PRO A 221 16.05 -14.66 1.07
CA PRO A 221 15.24 -15.13 -0.04
C PRO A 221 13.79 -14.66 0.09
N ARG A 222 13.11 -14.39 -1.06
CA ARG A 222 11.74 -13.85 -1.08
C ARG A 222 10.78 -14.64 -0.17
N LYS A 223 10.79 -15.96 -0.25
CA LYS A 223 9.94 -16.86 0.56
C LYS A 223 10.11 -16.72 2.08
N HIS A 224 11.16 -16.05 2.55
CA HIS A 224 11.43 -15.86 3.96
C HIS A 224 11.28 -14.42 4.44
N GLN A 225 11.07 -13.44 3.54
CA GLN A 225 11.06 -12.03 3.92
C GLN A 225 9.91 -11.70 4.88
N HIS A 226 8.71 -12.19 4.63
CA HIS A 226 7.55 -12.02 5.53
C HIS A 226 7.68 -12.85 6.82
N SER A 227 8.10 -14.11 6.72
CA SER A 227 8.24 -14.98 7.91
C SER A 227 9.34 -14.49 8.86
N GLN A 228 10.44 -13.94 8.35
CA GLN A 228 11.48 -13.33 9.17
C GLN A 228 11.03 -12.04 9.84
N ALA A 229 10.25 -11.21 9.15
CA ALA A 229 9.65 -10.03 9.75
C ALA A 229 8.70 -10.39 10.90
N ARG A 230 7.82 -11.38 10.68
CA ARG A 230 6.95 -11.91 11.76
C ARG A 230 7.74 -12.48 12.93
N ALA A 231 8.82 -13.24 12.65
CA ALA A 231 9.68 -13.82 13.69
C ALA A 231 10.39 -12.75 14.53
N ALA A 232 10.55 -11.51 14.03
CA ALA A 232 11.09 -10.42 14.81
C ALA A 232 10.20 -10.01 15.99
N GLY A 233 8.88 -10.28 15.92
CA GLY A 233 7.93 -10.07 17.00
C GLY A 233 7.80 -8.61 17.44
N ILE A 234 8.01 -7.66 16.51
CA ILE A 234 8.06 -6.22 16.81
C ILE A 234 6.79 -5.46 16.43
N ASP A 235 5.79 -6.13 15.91
CA ASP A 235 4.49 -5.48 15.65
C ASP A 235 3.94 -4.86 16.93
N PHE A 236 3.24 -3.74 16.80
CA PHE A 236 2.65 -3.04 17.91
C PHE A 236 1.19 -2.68 17.62
N CYS A 237 0.31 -2.98 18.58
CA CYS A 237 -1.08 -2.55 18.56
C CYS A 237 -1.44 -1.99 19.93
N PRO A 238 -1.90 -0.73 20.03
CA PRO A 238 -2.35 -0.14 21.28
C PRO A 238 -3.47 -0.99 21.91
N GLY A 239 -3.45 -1.15 23.24
CA GLY A 239 -4.46 -1.93 23.96
C GLY A 239 -4.30 -3.45 23.89
N GLY A 240 -3.25 -3.95 23.23
CA GLY A 240 -2.97 -5.39 23.14
C GLY A 240 -3.97 -6.17 22.29
N GLU A 241 -4.89 -5.51 21.58
CA GLU A 241 -5.77 -6.16 20.63
C GLU A 241 -4.97 -6.65 19.43
N LYS A 242 -5.19 -7.90 19.09
CA LYS A 242 -4.52 -8.51 17.94
C LYS A 242 -5.04 -7.87 16.66
N SER A 243 -4.25 -6.95 16.11
CA SER A 243 -4.32 -6.38 14.74
C SER A 243 -5.67 -5.80 14.29
N LEU A 244 -5.62 -4.61 13.72
CA LEU A 244 -6.73 -4.03 12.97
C LEU A 244 -7.25 -5.00 11.90
N PRO A 245 -8.53 -4.91 11.51
CA PRO A 245 -9.13 -5.81 10.51
C PRO A 245 -8.39 -5.88 9.18
N TRP A 246 -7.54 -4.86 8.90
CA TRP A 246 -6.77 -4.72 7.67
C TRP A 246 -5.50 -5.57 7.60
N GLN A 247 -4.99 -6.11 8.73
CA GLN A 247 -3.64 -6.66 8.84
C GLN A 247 -3.48 -8.15 8.61
N ARG A 248 -4.48 -8.97 8.98
CA ARG A 248 -4.23 -10.40 9.22
C ARG A 248 -4.11 -11.30 8.01
N GLU A 249 -4.63 -10.91 6.85
CA GLU A 249 -4.80 -11.87 5.78
C GLU A 249 -4.16 -11.47 4.44
N SER A 250 -3.65 -10.22 4.32
CA SER A 250 -3.38 -9.62 3.02
C SER A 250 -2.01 -9.88 2.44
N TRP A 251 -1.04 -10.00 3.30
CA TRP A 251 0.36 -10.04 2.86
C TRP A 251 0.93 -11.45 2.76
N GLU A 252 0.14 -12.46 3.18
CA GLU A 252 0.59 -13.86 3.30
C GLU A 252 0.43 -14.69 2.01
N ARG A 253 -0.25 -14.19 0.97
CA ARG A 253 -0.61 -14.98 -0.23
C ARG A 253 0.10 -14.57 -1.53
N GLU A 254 1.18 -13.86 -1.46
CA GLU A 254 2.04 -13.64 -2.65
C GLU A 254 3.19 -14.65 -2.72
N GLU A 255 2.96 -15.90 -2.31
CA GLU A 255 3.85 -17.03 -2.58
C GLU A 255 3.43 -17.80 -3.83
#